data_b856a8b1b489014eb446acfd9f21a8cf
#
_entry.id   b856a8b1b489014eb446acfd9f21a8cf
#
_cell.length_a   1.000
_cell.length_b   1.000
_cell.length_c   1.000
_cell.angle_alpha   90.00
_cell.angle_beta   90.00
_cell.angle_gamma   90.00
#
_symmetry.space_group_name_H-M   'P 1'
#
loop_
_entity.id
_entity.type
_entity.pdbx_description
1 polymer ?
#
loop_
_entity_poly.entity_id
_entity_poly.type
_entity_poly.pdbx_seq_one_letter_code
_entity_poly.pdbx_strand_id
1 'polypeptide(L)'
;CEVKNYDPSQYFDRKEVRKYDLFTQYAPIAATQAVEDAGFDMEKLDKEQAGVIWSSGIGGLKSFFDECTGYAEGGNTPRFSPFFIPRMIADIAAGFISMKYGFMGPNYCIVSACASSNHGMIDAFNQIRWGKADVMVTGGSEASVNEPGVGGFSSMQAISTRNDDPQHASRPFDVHRDGFVIGEGAGALIFEEYEHAKARGAKIYCEVVGGGASADAHHFTAPHPEGKGAILSMKAALKDAGMQPEEIDYVNVHGT
;
A
#
# COMPACT_ATOMS: atom_id res chain seq x y z
N CYS A 1 -4.93 9.46 -12.21
CA CYS A 1 -4.88 10.63 -11.28
C CYS A 1 -3.56 10.65 -10.55
N GLU A 2 -2.57 11.39 -11.07
CA GLU A 2 -1.31 11.63 -10.37
C GLU A 2 -1.50 12.57 -9.15
N VAL A 3 -0.58 12.48 -8.18
CA VAL A 3 -0.53 13.43 -7.06
C VAL A 3 -0.11 14.80 -7.59
N LYS A 4 -1.01 15.79 -7.46
CA LYS A 4 -0.78 17.15 -7.94
C LYS A 4 0.09 17.97 -7.00
N ASN A 5 0.88 18.89 -7.56
CA ASN A 5 1.70 19.85 -6.82
C ASN A 5 2.68 19.20 -5.82
N TYR A 6 3.10 17.97 -6.09
CA TYR A 6 4.12 17.31 -5.29
C TYR A 6 5.50 17.91 -5.57
N ASP A 7 6.11 18.45 -4.54
CA ASP A 7 7.48 18.95 -4.58
C ASP A 7 8.33 18.14 -3.57
N PRO A 8 9.15 17.21 -4.05
CA PRO A 8 9.96 16.38 -3.17
C PRO A 8 10.96 17.16 -2.32
N SER A 9 11.36 18.38 -2.72
CA SER A 9 12.32 19.21 -1.98
C SER A 9 11.79 19.66 -0.62
N GLN A 10 10.48 19.60 -0.40
CA GLN A 10 9.86 19.90 0.89
C GLN A 10 10.07 18.77 1.92
N TYR A 11 10.42 17.57 1.48
CA TYR A 11 10.47 16.36 2.32
C TYR A 11 11.83 15.66 2.32
N PHE A 12 12.61 15.85 1.24
CA PHE A 12 13.85 15.11 1.01
C PHE A 12 14.95 16.03 0.50
N ASP A 13 16.19 15.71 0.84
CA ASP A 13 17.31 16.34 0.19
C ASP A 13 17.50 15.84 -1.26
N ARG A 14 18.30 16.58 -2.05
CA ARG A 14 18.55 16.25 -3.46
C ARG A 14 19.20 14.87 -3.67
N LYS A 15 19.94 14.36 -2.67
CA LYS A 15 20.58 13.04 -2.75
C LYS A 15 19.58 11.94 -2.47
N GLU A 16 18.66 12.16 -1.55
CA GLU A 16 17.59 11.24 -1.21
C GLU A 16 16.61 11.07 -2.37
N VAL A 17 16.16 12.17 -2.99
CA VAL A 17 15.25 12.12 -4.16
C VAL A 17 15.78 11.20 -5.27
N ARG A 18 17.11 11.16 -5.47
CA ARG A 18 17.73 10.31 -6.48
C ARG A 18 17.73 8.82 -6.14
N LYS A 19 17.58 8.48 -4.85
CA LYS A 19 17.63 7.10 -4.36
C LYS A 19 16.29 6.40 -4.40
N TYR A 20 15.18 7.17 -4.45
CA TYR A 20 13.83 6.65 -4.27
C TYR A 20 12.97 6.85 -5.50
N ASP A 21 12.25 5.80 -5.90
CA ASP A 21 11.13 5.93 -6.83
C ASP A 21 9.99 6.70 -6.15
N LEU A 22 9.05 7.19 -6.94
CA LEU A 22 7.98 8.06 -6.46
C LEU A 22 7.08 7.37 -5.42
N PHE A 23 6.76 6.06 -5.60
CA PHE A 23 5.99 5.32 -4.61
C PHE A 23 6.70 5.24 -3.26
N THR A 24 8.04 5.12 -3.27
CA THR A 24 8.87 5.13 -2.05
C THR A 24 8.91 6.50 -1.40
N GLN A 25 8.83 7.59 -2.19
CA GLN A 25 8.80 8.96 -1.65
C GLN A 25 7.48 9.24 -0.92
N TYR A 26 6.35 8.77 -1.44
CA TYR A 26 5.04 8.95 -0.80
C TYR A 26 4.93 8.23 0.55
N ALA A 27 5.56 7.06 0.68
CA ALA A 27 5.44 6.20 1.85
C ALA A 27 5.86 6.88 3.17
N PRO A 28 7.08 7.45 3.32
CA PRO A 28 7.50 8.08 4.57
C PRO A 28 6.74 9.37 4.87
N ILE A 29 6.14 10.02 3.87
CA ILE A 29 5.29 11.20 4.09
C ILE A 29 4.00 10.80 4.80
N ALA A 30 3.29 9.79 4.27
CA ALA A 30 2.09 9.26 4.90
C ALA A 30 2.39 8.63 6.26
N ALA A 31 3.48 7.85 6.36
CA ALA A 31 3.90 7.25 7.63
C ALA A 31 4.24 8.32 8.69
N THR A 32 4.84 9.46 8.29
CA THR A 32 5.12 10.55 9.21
C THR A 32 3.85 11.13 9.80
N GLN A 33 2.86 11.41 8.96
CA GLN A 33 1.57 11.93 9.44
C GLN A 33 0.90 10.94 10.42
N ALA A 34 0.95 9.64 10.14
CA ALA A 34 0.37 8.63 11.02
C ALA A 34 1.13 8.49 12.35
N VAL A 35 2.46 8.54 12.35
CA VAL A 35 3.30 8.49 13.55
C VAL A 35 3.09 9.74 14.41
N GLU A 36 2.99 10.92 13.79
CA GLU A 36 2.70 12.18 14.49
C GLU A 36 1.31 12.17 15.12
N ASP A 37 0.30 11.71 14.39
CA ASP A 37 -1.08 11.60 14.90
C ASP A 37 -1.18 10.57 16.04
N ALA A 38 -0.41 9.48 15.99
CA ALA A 38 -0.34 8.50 17.07
C ALA A 38 0.23 9.05 18.38
N GLY A 39 1.03 10.12 18.32
CA GLY A 39 1.52 10.84 19.49
C GLY A 39 2.46 10.03 20.37
N PHE A 40 3.32 9.21 19.79
CA PHE A 40 4.33 8.45 20.54
C PHE A 40 5.36 9.35 21.22
N ASP A 41 5.76 8.99 22.45
CA ASP A 41 7.03 9.44 23.02
C ASP A 41 8.15 8.57 22.42
N MET A 42 8.79 9.06 21.37
CA MET A 42 9.79 8.32 20.61
C MET A 42 11.05 7.95 21.40
N GLU A 43 11.29 8.58 22.57
CA GLU A 43 12.38 8.24 23.47
C GLU A 43 12.04 7.05 24.37
N LYS A 44 10.75 6.84 24.65
CA LYS A 44 10.27 5.75 25.51
C LYS A 44 9.75 4.55 24.72
N LEU A 45 9.43 4.75 23.45
CA LEU A 45 8.92 3.67 22.60
C LEU A 45 10.00 2.58 22.44
N ASP A 46 9.63 1.33 22.74
CA ASP A 46 10.46 0.18 22.45
C ASP A 46 10.53 -0.06 20.94
N LYS A 47 11.63 0.34 20.34
CA LYS A 47 11.84 0.25 18.89
C LYS A 47 12.09 -1.17 18.41
N GLU A 48 12.45 -2.10 19.28
CA GLU A 48 12.57 -3.53 18.95
C GLU A 48 11.19 -4.19 18.84
N GLN A 49 10.18 -3.62 19.52
CA GLN A 49 8.78 -4.03 19.43
C GLN A 49 7.94 -3.17 18.45
N ALA A 50 8.58 -2.29 17.69
CA ALA A 50 7.94 -1.48 16.66
C ALA A 50 8.39 -1.93 15.26
N GLY A 51 7.43 -2.32 14.41
CA GLY A 51 7.70 -2.86 13.07
C GLY A 51 7.01 -2.06 11.96
N VAL A 52 7.30 -2.46 10.71
CA VAL A 52 6.72 -1.85 9.52
C VAL A 52 6.33 -2.93 8.51
N ILE A 53 5.06 -2.98 8.13
CA ILE A 53 4.58 -3.75 6.99
C ILE A 53 3.98 -2.76 6.00
N TRP A 54 4.71 -2.50 4.92
CA TRP A 54 4.31 -1.53 3.91
C TRP A 54 4.13 -2.20 2.57
N SER A 55 3.05 -1.89 1.87
CA SER A 55 2.64 -2.61 0.67
C SER A 55 2.75 -1.74 -0.58
N SER A 56 3.03 -2.38 -1.70
CA SER A 56 2.93 -1.80 -3.04
C SER A 56 2.55 -2.91 -4.01
N GLY A 57 1.67 -2.63 -4.95
CA GLY A 57 1.22 -3.63 -5.94
C GLY A 57 2.26 -3.88 -7.02
N ILE A 58 3.00 -2.84 -7.43
CA ILE A 58 3.93 -2.90 -8.57
C ILE A 58 5.35 -2.46 -8.18
N GLY A 59 5.48 -1.55 -7.20
CA GLY A 59 6.79 -0.99 -6.85
C GLY A 59 7.29 0.04 -7.86
N GLY A 60 8.60 0.11 -8.06
CA GLY A 60 9.28 1.13 -8.87
C GLY A 60 9.21 0.90 -10.38
N LEU A 61 8.01 0.77 -10.95
CA LEU A 61 7.78 0.54 -12.37
C LEU A 61 8.43 1.60 -13.26
N LYS A 62 8.33 2.88 -12.87
CA LYS A 62 8.94 3.99 -13.62
C LYS A 62 10.47 3.88 -13.62
N SER A 63 11.06 3.59 -12.47
CA SER A 63 12.52 3.38 -12.38
C SER A 63 12.99 2.22 -13.23
N PHE A 64 12.25 1.12 -13.25
CA PHE A 64 12.56 -0.02 -14.12
C PHE A 64 12.49 0.36 -15.60
N PHE A 65 11.42 1.00 -16.01
CA PHE A 65 11.21 1.43 -17.40
C PHE A 65 12.31 2.38 -17.88
N ASP A 66 12.65 3.41 -17.08
CA ASP A 66 13.66 4.40 -17.45
C ASP A 66 15.06 3.78 -17.60
N GLU A 67 15.44 2.88 -16.69
CA GLU A 67 16.74 2.21 -16.76
C GLU A 67 16.83 1.25 -17.95
N CYS A 68 15.77 0.50 -18.26
CA CYS A 68 15.71 -0.36 -19.43
C CYS A 68 15.73 0.43 -20.75
N THR A 69 14.99 1.54 -20.81
CA THR A 69 14.99 2.45 -21.96
C THR A 69 16.36 3.07 -22.16
N GLY A 70 16.97 3.60 -21.10
CA GLY A 70 18.32 4.16 -21.16
C GLY A 70 19.38 3.14 -21.60
N TYR A 71 19.25 1.89 -21.19
CA TYR A 71 20.10 0.80 -21.68
C TYR A 71 19.95 0.58 -23.20
N ALA A 72 18.72 0.49 -23.69
CA ALA A 72 18.43 0.25 -25.10
C ALA A 72 18.89 1.44 -25.98
N GLU A 73 18.58 2.66 -25.60
CA GLU A 73 18.97 3.89 -26.30
C GLU A 73 20.48 4.14 -26.24
N GLY A 74 21.14 3.70 -25.17
CA GLY A 74 22.58 3.81 -24.95
C GLY A 74 23.41 2.76 -25.71
N GLY A 75 22.85 2.11 -26.74
CA GLY A 75 23.52 1.11 -27.56
C GLY A 75 23.81 -0.20 -26.81
N ASN A 76 22.93 -0.59 -25.90
CA ASN A 76 23.03 -1.79 -25.06
C ASN A 76 24.28 -1.82 -24.17
N THR A 77 24.79 -0.65 -23.79
CA THR A 77 25.89 -0.55 -22.83
C THR A 77 25.30 -0.62 -21.41
N PRO A 78 25.69 -1.57 -20.55
CA PRO A 78 25.08 -1.76 -19.22
C PRO A 78 25.57 -0.69 -18.21
N ARG A 79 25.05 0.52 -18.32
CA ARG A 79 25.32 1.66 -17.44
C ARG A 79 24.08 1.97 -16.62
N PHE A 80 23.76 1.08 -15.69
CA PHE A 80 22.63 1.25 -14.78
C PHE A 80 22.99 2.12 -13.58
N SER A 81 21.99 2.81 -13.01
CA SER A 81 22.13 3.51 -11.75
C SER A 81 22.51 2.54 -10.62
N PRO A 82 23.41 2.89 -9.70
CA PRO A 82 23.66 2.08 -8.50
C PRO A 82 22.44 1.96 -7.60
N PHE A 83 21.43 2.81 -7.79
CA PHE A 83 20.16 2.78 -7.07
C PHE A 83 19.05 2.06 -7.83
N PHE A 84 19.32 1.49 -9.01
CA PHE A 84 18.30 0.86 -9.85
C PHE A 84 17.51 -0.21 -9.08
N ILE A 85 18.20 -1.20 -8.53
CA ILE A 85 17.53 -2.29 -7.80
C ILE A 85 16.79 -1.76 -6.55
N PRO A 86 17.42 -0.98 -5.65
CA PRO A 86 16.70 -0.39 -4.50
C PRO A 86 15.50 0.46 -4.88
N ARG A 87 15.54 1.17 -6.00
CA ARG A 87 14.40 1.96 -6.47
C ARG A 87 13.26 1.12 -7.01
N MET A 88 13.56 -0.06 -7.54
CA MET A 88 12.59 -0.92 -8.21
C MET A 88 11.82 -1.79 -7.23
N ILE A 89 12.48 -2.36 -6.21
CA ILE A 89 11.87 -3.34 -5.31
C ILE A 89 10.84 -2.72 -4.38
N ALA A 90 9.71 -3.43 -4.20
CA ALA A 90 8.57 -2.91 -3.45
C ALA A 90 8.80 -2.78 -1.94
N ASP A 91 9.72 -3.56 -1.37
CA ASP A 91 9.99 -3.58 0.08
C ASP A 91 10.82 -2.40 0.60
N ILE A 92 11.48 -1.67 -0.30
CA ILE A 92 12.33 -0.54 0.10
C ILE A 92 11.58 0.52 0.90
N ALA A 93 10.28 0.70 0.63
CA ALA A 93 9.45 1.65 1.35
C ALA A 93 9.32 1.29 2.84
N ALA A 94 9.12 -0.01 3.15
CA ALA A 94 9.11 -0.50 4.54
C ALA A 94 10.47 -0.28 5.21
N GLY A 95 11.56 -0.61 4.52
CA GLY A 95 12.92 -0.37 5.00
C GLY A 95 13.22 1.10 5.26
N PHE A 96 12.75 1.99 4.38
CA PHE A 96 12.97 3.42 4.55
C PHE A 96 12.22 4.00 5.77
N ILE A 97 10.96 3.61 5.99
CA ILE A 97 10.21 3.99 7.19
C ILE A 97 10.91 3.48 8.46
N SER A 98 11.35 2.22 8.44
CA SER A 98 12.09 1.62 9.55
C SER A 98 13.37 2.41 9.88
N MET A 99 14.19 2.72 8.89
CA MET A 99 15.41 3.52 9.06
C MET A 99 15.12 4.91 9.62
N LYS A 100 14.05 5.56 9.17
CA LYS A 100 13.67 6.91 9.58
C LYS A 100 13.36 6.99 11.08
N TYR A 101 12.70 5.97 11.64
CA TYR A 101 12.26 5.95 13.04
C TYR A 101 13.12 5.07 13.94
N GLY A 102 14.01 4.28 13.37
CA GLY A 102 14.80 3.29 14.09
C GLY A 102 13.99 2.08 14.54
N PHE A 103 12.88 1.74 13.84
CA PHE A 103 12.05 0.59 14.18
C PHE A 103 12.75 -0.71 13.77
N MET A 104 12.91 -1.65 14.69
CA MET A 104 13.68 -2.88 14.52
C MET A 104 12.83 -4.15 14.64
N GLY A 105 11.52 -4.02 14.83
CA GLY A 105 10.57 -5.12 14.78
C GLY A 105 10.38 -5.69 13.35
N PRO A 106 9.36 -6.52 13.12
CA PRO A 106 9.11 -7.12 11.81
C PRO A 106 9.06 -6.07 10.69
N ASN A 107 9.82 -6.28 9.59
CA ASN A 107 9.92 -5.34 8.47
C ASN A 107 9.90 -6.08 7.14
N TYR A 108 8.84 -5.91 6.36
CA TYR A 108 8.69 -6.50 5.02
C TYR A 108 7.55 -5.87 4.21
N CYS A 109 7.50 -6.21 2.93
CA CYS A 109 6.44 -5.80 2.01
C CYS A 109 5.54 -6.98 1.66
N ILE A 110 4.24 -6.71 1.56
CA ILE A 110 3.27 -7.65 0.98
C ILE A 110 2.95 -7.19 -0.44
N VAL A 111 3.01 -8.13 -1.38
CA VAL A 111 2.63 -7.91 -2.78
C VAL A 111 1.56 -8.92 -3.18
N SER A 112 0.35 -8.44 -3.36
CA SER A 112 -0.82 -9.19 -3.85
C SER A 112 -1.75 -8.29 -4.66
N ALA A 113 -1.14 -7.54 -5.59
CA ALA A 113 -1.82 -6.57 -6.44
C ALA A 113 -2.69 -5.59 -5.64
N CYS A 114 -3.94 -5.36 -6.01
CA CYS A 114 -4.85 -4.44 -5.34
C CYS A 114 -5.16 -4.80 -3.88
N ALA A 115 -4.96 -6.06 -3.48
CA ALA A 115 -5.19 -6.53 -2.12
C ALA A 115 -3.95 -6.35 -1.20
N SER A 116 -2.82 -5.85 -1.72
CA SER A 116 -1.54 -5.80 -0.98
C SER A 116 -1.68 -5.10 0.37
N SER A 117 -2.28 -3.91 0.42
CA SER A 117 -2.43 -3.16 1.67
C SER A 117 -3.38 -3.85 2.66
N ASN A 118 -4.46 -4.49 2.20
CA ASN A 118 -5.34 -5.27 3.08
C ASN A 118 -4.61 -6.47 3.68
N HIS A 119 -3.84 -7.20 2.89
CA HIS A 119 -3.01 -8.30 3.40
C HIS A 119 -1.92 -7.77 4.35
N GLY A 120 -1.30 -6.63 4.04
CA GLY A 120 -0.35 -5.98 4.94
C GLY A 120 -0.97 -5.61 6.30
N MET A 121 -2.19 -5.09 6.31
CA MET A 121 -2.94 -4.79 7.54
C MET A 121 -3.28 -6.06 8.32
N ILE A 122 -3.69 -7.14 7.64
CA ILE A 122 -3.97 -8.44 8.30
C ILE A 122 -2.69 -8.98 8.94
N ASP A 123 -1.56 -8.90 8.25
CA ASP A 123 -0.29 -9.36 8.79
C ASP A 123 0.19 -8.49 9.96
N ALA A 124 0.06 -7.16 9.87
CA ALA A 124 0.38 -6.25 10.97
C ALA A 124 -0.46 -6.56 12.22
N PHE A 125 -1.76 -6.77 12.05
CA PHE A 125 -2.66 -7.22 13.11
C PHE A 125 -2.18 -8.55 13.74
N ASN A 126 -1.80 -9.52 12.90
CA ASN A 126 -1.31 -10.81 13.36
C ASN A 126 0.03 -10.70 14.10
N GLN A 127 0.97 -9.84 13.68
CA GLN A 127 2.23 -9.64 14.40
C GLN A 127 1.97 -9.15 15.84
N ILE A 128 1.03 -8.23 16.02
CA ILE A 128 0.63 -7.74 17.33
C ILE A 128 -0.08 -8.85 18.12
N ARG A 129 -1.07 -9.50 17.53
CA ARG A 129 -1.86 -10.56 18.16
C ARG A 129 -0.98 -11.75 18.64
N TRP A 130 0.11 -12.01 17.94
CA TRP A 130 1.08 -13.06 18.32
C TRP A 130 2.17 -12.57 19.28
N GLY A 131 2.12 -11.33 19.73
CA GLY A 131 3.12 -10.74 20.64
C GLY A 131 4.51 -10.63 20.00
N LYS A 132 4.57 -10.36 18.68
CA LYS A 132 5.82 -10.16 17.95
C LYS A 132 6.17 -8.68 17.79
N ALA A 133 5.20 -7.81 18.01
CA ALA A 133 5.35 -6.36 18.05
C ALA A 133 4.22 -5.76 18.88
N ASP A 134 4.50 -4.64 19.54
CA ASP A 134 3.49 -3.82 20.21
C ASP A 134 2.92 -2.75 19.25
N VAL A 135 3.74 -2.31 18.29
CA VAL A 135 3.38 -1.27 17.32
C VAL A 135 3.77 -1.69 15.91
N MET A 136 2.85 -1.51 14.97
CA MET A 136 3.10 -1.73 13.55
C MET A 136 2.67 -0.50 12.73
N VAL A 137 3.60 0.06 11.97
CA VAL A 137 3.25 0.97 10.87
C VAL A 137 2.84 0.11 9.68
N THR A 138 1.61 0.28 9.22
CA THR A 138 1.11 -0.45 8.07
C THR A 138 0.42 0.48 7.07
N GLY A 139 0.38 0.08 5.83
CA GLY A 139 -0.19 0.87 4.76
C GLY A 139 0.32 0.46 3.40
N GLY A 140 0.27 1.39 2.46
CA GLY A 140 0.78 1.16 1.13
C GLY A 140 0.92 2.43 0.33
N SER A 141 1.69 2.33 -0.74
CA SER A 141 1.90 3.41 -1.71
C SER A 141 2.04 2.88 -3.12
N GLU A 142 1.57 3.65 -4.10
CA GLU A 142 1.67 3.33 -5.52
C GLU A 142 1.89 4.60 -6.34
N ALA A 143 2.71 4.50 -7.41
CA ALA A 143 2.98 5.58 -8.34
C ALA A 143 3.10 5.05 -9.78
N SER A 144 1.99 4.50 -10.29
CA SER A 144 1.96 3.80 -11.58
C SER A 144 1.29 4.61 -12.70
N VAL A 145 1.09 5.93 -12.52
CA VAL A 145 0.61 6.84 -13.58
C VAL A 145 1.80 7.25 -14.46
N ASN A 146 2.27 6.29 -15.24
CA ASN A 146 3.39 6.42 -16.17
C ASN A 146 3.13 5.59 -17.43
N GLU A 147 4.00 5.70 -18.43
CA GLU A 147 3.82 5.07 -19.74
C GLU A 147 3.57 3.55 -19.63
N PRO A 148 4.41 2.75 -18.94
CA PRO A 148 4.18 1.31 -18.84
C PRO A 148 2.95 0.96 -17.98
N GLY A 149 2.63 1.72 -16.94
CA GLY A 149 1.46 1.50 -16.09
C GLY A 149 0.17 1.76 -16.86
N VAL A 150 0.03 2.94 -17.46
CA VAL A 150 -1.13 3.31 -18.27
C VAL A 150 -1.23 2.40 -19.49
N GLY A 151 -0.13 2.17 -20.21
CA GLY A 151 -0.09 1.31 -21.40
C GLY A 151 -0.48 -0.15 -21.08
N GLY A 152 0.03 -0.70 -19.98
CA GLY A 152 -0.27 -2.06 -19.54
C GLY A 152 -1.76 -2.26 -19.22
N PHE A 153 -2.34 -1.39 -18.38
CA PHE A 153 -3.76 -1.47 -18.05
C PHE A 153 -4.68 -1.14 -19.22
N SER A 154 -4.26 -0.23 -20.11
CA SER A 154 -4.98 0.06 -21.36
C SER A 154 -5.03 -1.16 -22.28
N SER A 155 -3.92 -1.87 -22.44
CA SER A 155 -3.85 -3.10 -23.24
C SER A 155 -4.76 -4.21 -22.70
N MET A 156 -5.01 -4.22 -21.40
CA MET A 156 -5.96 -5.11 -20.73
C MET A 156 -7.42 -4.64 -20.89
N GLN A 157 -7.67 -3.47 -21.47
CA GLN A 157 -8.99 -2.82 -21.52
C GLN A 157 -9.61 -2.64 -20.12
N ALA A 158 -8.77 -2.37 -19.12
CA ALA A 158 -9.17 -2.30 -17.71
C ALA A 158 -9.46 -0.86 -17.26
N ILE A 159 -8.91 0.15 -17.93
CA ILE A 159 -9.07 1.56 -17.58
C ILE A 159 -10.12 2.25 -18.47
N SER A 160 -10.79 3.24 -17.88
CA SER A 160 -11.76 4.08 -18.59
C SER A 160 -11.09 4.84 -19.74
N THR A 161 -11.79 4.94 -20.85
CA THR A 161 -11.40 5.74 -22.01
C THR A 161 -12.16 7.06 -22.12
N ARG A 162 -12.92 7.44 -21.09
CA ARG A 162 -13.75 8.66 -21.05
C ARG A 162 -12.90 9.92 -20.86
N ASN A 163 -12.19 10.30 -21.92
CA ASN A 163 -11.35 11.51 -21.94
C ASN A 163 -12.14 12.79 -22.26
N ASP A 164 -13.37 12.65 -22.73
CA ASP A 164 -14.33 13.73 -22.96
C ASP A 164 -14.96 14.27 -21.66
N ASP A 165 -15.00 13.44 -20.62
CA ASP A 165 -15.52 13.79 -19.29
C ASP A 165 -14.69 13.14 -18.16
N PRO A 166 -13.42 13.56 -18.00
CA PRO A 166 -12.48 12.88 -17.09
C PRO A 166 -12.87 13.00 -15.62
N GLN A 167 -13.61 14.04 -15.24
CA GLN A 167 -14.05 14.22 -13.85
C GLN A 167 -15.08 13.18 -13.40
N HIS A 168 -15.82 12.59 -14.34
CA HIS A 168 -16.82 11.56 -14.10
C HIS A 168 -16.43 10.19 -14.69
N ALA A 169 -15.15 10.00 -15.04
CA ALA A 169 -14.67 8.73 -15.58
C ALA A 169 -14.69 7.61 -14.53
N SER A 170 -14.24 7.88 -13.30
CA SER A 170 -14.37 6.93 -12.19
C SER A 170 -15.79 6.95 -11.65
N ARG A 171 -16.53 5.84 -11.89
CA ARG A 171 -17.95 5.71 -11.51
C ARG A 171 -18.29 4.29 -11.06
N PRO A 172 -17.78 3.84 -9.89
CA PRO A 172 -18.08 2.52 -9.36
C PRO A 172 -19.59 2.26 -9.29
N PHE A 173 -20.02 1.05 -9.62
CA PHE A 173 -21.42 0.59 -9.66
C PHE A 173 -22.32 1.24 -10.74
N ASP A 174 -21.88 2.27 -11.44
CA ASP A 174 -22.64 2.85 -12.52
C ASP A 174 -22.80 1.86 -13.70
N VAL A 175 -23.98 1.81 -14.30
CA VAL A 175 -24.27 0.91 -15.43
C VAL A 175 -23.44 1.26 -16.68
N HIS A 176 -23.02 2.52 -16.81
CA HIS A 176 -22.24 3.02 -17.94
C HIS A 176 -20.74 3.13 -17.62
N ARG A 177 -20.26 2.53 -16.56
CA ARG A 177 -18.81 2.47 -16.29
C ARG A 177 -18.09 1.69 -17.37
N ASP A 178 -16.92 2.14 -17.73
CA ASP A 178 -16.10 1.57 -18.82
C ASP A 178 -14.67 1.19 -18.37
N GLY A 179 -14.41 1.19 -17.08
CA GLY A 179 -13.11 0.87 -16.49
C GLY A 179 -12.78 1.72 -15.28
N PHE A 180 -11.68 1.44 -14.62
CA PHE A 180 -11.20 2.25 -13.49
C PHE A 180 -10.29 3.40 -13.97
N VAL A 181 -9.98 4.32 -13.08
CA VAL A 181 -8.99 5.39 -13.30
C VAL A 181 -7.79 5.12 -12.38
N ILE A 182 -6.60 5.01 -12.96
CA ILE A 182 -5.36 4.78 -12.20
C ILE A 182 -5.11 5.99 -11.28
N GLY A 183 -4.81 5.70 -10.01
CA GLY A 183 -4.43 6.67 -9.00
C GLY A 183 -3.01 6.47 -8.49
N GLU A 184 -2.45 7.52 -7.93
CA GLU A 184 -1.20 7.50 -7.16
C GLU A 184 -1.45 8.01 -5.75
N GLY A 185 -0.62 7.59 -4.83
CA GLY A 185 -0.68 8.08 -3.47
C GLY A 185 -0.13 7.11 -2.44
N ALA A 186 -0.34 7.45 -1.18
CA ALA A 186 -0.01 6.60 -0.03
C ALA A 186 -1.03 6.80 1.08
N GLY A 187 -1.23 5.73 1.88
CA GLY A 187 -1.99 5.77 3.12
C GLY A 187 -1.28 4.98 4.20
N ALA A 188 -1.32 5.47 5.42
CA ALA A 188 -0.66 4.86 6.57
C ALA A 188 -1.60 4.76 7.77
N LEU A 189 -1.48 3.67 8.50
CA LEU A 189 -2.14 3.42 9.77
C LEU A 189 -1.11 2.97 10.80
N ILE A 190 -1.33 3.35 12.05
CA ILE A 190 -0.62 2.78 13.19
C ILE A 190 -1.53 1.76 13.84
N PHE A 191 -1.09 0.50 13.85
CA PHE A 191 -1.68 -0.54 14.66
C PHE A 191 -0.87 -0.68 15.95
N GLU A 192 -1.57 -0.76 17.06
CA GLU A 192 -0.96 -0.79 18.38
C GLU A 192 -1.69 -1.80 19.27
N GLU A 193 -0.95 -2.51 20.10
CA GLU A 193 -1.53 -3.39 21.10
C GLU A 193 -2.45 -2.58 22.03
N TYR A 194 -3.63 -3.11 22.32
CA TYR A 194 -4.71 -2.36 22.96
C TYR A 194 -4.36 -1.83 24.35
N GLU A 195 -3.78 -2.68 25.22
CA GLU A 195 -3.41 -2.25 26.56
C GLU A 195 -2.18 -1.33 26.56
N HIS A 196 -1.25 -1.49 25.60
CA HIS A 196 -0.16 -0.56 25.36
C HIS A 196 -0.70 0.83 24.98
N ALA A 197 -1.65 0.91 24.05
CA ALA A 197 -2.29 2.16 23.64
C ALA A 197 -3.02 2.85 24.81
N LYS A 198 -3.78 2.08 25.59
CA LYS A 198 -4.49 2.60 26.78
C LYS A 198 -3.54 3.11 27.86
N ALA A 199 -2.47 2.37 28.14
CA ALA A 199 -1.51 2.73 29.18
C ALA A 199 -0.85 4.09 28.95
N ARG A 200 -0.62 4.46 27.68
CA ARG A 200 -0.08 5.77 27.31
C ARG A 200 -1.14 6.85 27.04
N GLY A 201 -2.43 6.52 27.16
CA GLY A 201 -3.54 7.45 26.88
C GLY A 201 -3.71 7.81 25.41
N ALA A 202 -3.42 6.88 24.51
CA ALA A 202 -3.54 7.07 23.08
C ALA A 202 -4.98 7.39 22.66
N LYS A 203 -5.13 8.17 21.59
CA LYS A 203 -6.39 8.31 20.88
C LYS A 203 -6.63 7.06 20.03
N ILE A 204 -7.57 6.24 20.44
CA ILE A 204 -7.95 5.03 19.71
C ILE A 204 -9.13 5.39 18.77
N TYR A 205 -8.95 5.15 17.48
CA TYR A 205 -10.01 5.38 16.48
C TYR A 205 -10.98 4.20 16.38
N CYS A 206 -10.45 3.00 16.41
CA CYS A 206 -11.23 1.75 16.35
C CYS A 206 -10.35 0.58 16.82
N GLU A 207 -10.98 -0.56 17.00
CA GLU A 207 -10.31 -1.85 17.20
C GLU A 207 -10.33 -2.65 15.91
N VAL A 208 -9.20 -3.29 15.56
CA VAL A 208 -9.13 -4.30 14.49
C VAL A 208 -9.35 -5.64 15.12
N VAL A 209 -10.43 -6.30 14.76
CA VAL A 209 -10.90 -7.52 15.46
C VAL A 209 -10.74 -8.80 14.65
N GLY A 210 -10.46 -8.70 13.34
CA GLY A 210 -10.25 -9.88 12.52
C GLY A 210 -9.84 -9.55 11.09
N GLY A 211 -9.29 -10.55 10.41
CA GLY A 211 -8.90 -10.49 9.02
C GLY A 211 -9.23 -11.76 8.26
N GLY A 212 -9.44 -11.66 6.94
CA GLY A 212 -9.73 -12.81 6.09
C GLY A 212 -9.14 -12.64 4.71
N ALA A 213 -8.54 -13.72 4.21
CA ALA A 213 -8.00 -13.80 2.87
C ALA A 213 -8.48 -15.07 2.17
N SER A 214 -8.59 -15.00 0.85
CA SER A 214 -8.99 -16.13 0.01
C SER A 214 -8.50 -15.94 -1.42
N ALA A 215 -8.76 -16.91 -2.28
CA ALA A 215 -8.51 -16.82 -3.71
C ALA A 215 -9.74 -17.31 -4.48
N ASP A 216 -9.99 -16.71 -5.65
CA ASP A 216 -11.08 -17.13 -6.55
C ASP A 216 -10.82 -18.49 -7.22
N ALA A 217 -9.55 -18.84 -7.46
CA ALA A 217 -9.14 -20.05 -8.18
C ALA A 217 -9.93 -20.25 -9.50
N HIS A 218 -10.23 -19.15 -10.20
CA HIS A 218 -11.14 -19.14 -11.34
C HIS A 218 -10.47 -18.67 -12.63
N HIS A 219 -9.97 -17.43 -12.67
CA HIS A 219 -9.39 -16.79 -13.86
C HIS A 219 -8.21 -15.91 -13.48
N PHE A 220 -7.34 -15.60 -14.44
CA PHE A 220 -6.14 -14.83 -14.21
C PHE A 220 -6.41 -13.38 -13.73
N THR A 221 -7.47 -12.75 -14.28
CA THR A 221 -7.83 -11.35 -13.95
C THR A 221 -9.30 -11.17 -13.58
N ALA A 222 -10.22 -11.98 -14.11
CA ALA A 222 -11.64 -11.83 -13.87
C ALA A 222 -12.06 -12.48 -12.53
N PRO A 223 -12.89 -11.81 -11.73
CA PRO A 223 -13.42 -12.38 -10.51
C PRO A 223 -14.34 -13.57 -10.81
N HIS A 224 -14.52 -14.44 -9.82
CA HIS A 224 -15.47 -15.55 -9.94
C HIS A 224 -16.90 -15.00 -10.16
N PRO A 225 -17.67 -15.50 -11.14
CA PRO A 225 -19.00 -14.96 -11.48
C PRO A 225 -19.98 -14.92 -10.30
N GLU A 226 -19.87 -15.88 -9.38
CA GLU A 226 -20.69 -15.95 -8.17
C GLU A 226 -20.03 -15.27 -6.96
N GLY A 227 -18.90 -14.56 -7.13
CA GLY A 227 -18.19 -13.87 -6.07
C GLY A 227 -17.62 -14.80 -4.97
N LYS A 228 -17.30 -16.05 -5.30
CA LYS A 228 -16.88 -17.05 -4.29
C LYS A 228 -15.71 -16.61 -3.44
N GLY A 229 -14.66 -16.07 -4.05
CA GLY A 229 -13.49 -15.60 -3.31
C GLY A 229 -13.84 -14.47 -2.34
N ALA A 230 -14.59 -13.46 -2.80
CA ALA A 230 -15.03 -12.36 -1.95
C ALA A 230 -15.89 -12.86 -0.77
N ILE A 231 -16.82 -13.78 -1.02
CA ILE A 231 -17.64 -14.41 0.04
C ILE A 231 -16.75 -15.16 1.05
N LEU A 232 -15.76 -15.90 0.57
CA LEU A 232 -14.85 -16.66 1.44
C LEU A 232 -13.98 -15.74 2.32
N SER A 233 -13.44 -14.65 1.77
CA SER A 233 -12.64 -13.70 2.54
C SER A 233 -13.48 -12.99 3.61
N MET A 234 -14.70 -12.54 3.28
CA MET A 234 -15.63 -11.96 4.25
C MET A 234 -15.99 -12.93 5.36
N LYS A 235 -16.34 -14.20 5.01
CA LYS A 235 -16.62 -15.23 6.01
C LYS A 235 -15.41 -15.55 6.89
N ALA A 236 -14.22 -15.56 6.33
CA ALA A 236 -13.00 -15.76 7.10
C ALA A 236 -12.75 -14.62 8.08
N ALA A 237 -12.96 -13.37 7.67
CA ALA A 237 -12.83 -12.20 8.54
C ALA A 237 -13.85 -12.22 9.69
N LEU A 238 -15.12 -12.52 9.40
CA LEU A 238 -16.16 -12.66 10.41
C LEU A 238 -15.84 -13.78 11.41
N LYS A 239 -15.39 -14.92 10.90
CA LYS A 239 -14.98 -16.06 11.75
C LYS A 239 -13.80 -15.68 12.67
N ASP A 240 -12.81 -14.98 12.13
CA ASP A 240 -11.64 -14.55 12.90
C ASP A 240 -12.02 -13.52 13.98
N ALA A 241 -12.98 -12.63 13.66
CA ALA A 241 -13.54 -11.64 14.60
C ALA A 241 -14.55 -12.23 15.60
N GLY A 242 -15.05 -13.43 15.38
CA GLY A 242 -16.14 -14.02 16.18
C GLY A 242 -17.50 -13.33 15.98
N MET A 243 -17.70 -12.68 14.82
CA MET A 243 -18.89 -11.89 14.49
C MET A 243 -19.83 -12.60 13.51
N GLN A 244 -21.08 -12.15 13.51
CA GLN A 244 -22.12 -12.57 12.56
C GLN A 244 -22.32 -11.51 11.47
N PRO A 245 -22.80 -11.87 10.26
CA PRO A 245 -23.03 -10.90 9.18
C PRO A 245 -23.99 -9.76 9.57
N GLU A 246 -24.93 -10.01 10.44
CA GLU A 246 -25.93 -9.03 10.91
C GLU A 246 -25.36 -7.94 11.82
N GLU A 247 -24.12 -8.13 12.30
CA GLU A 247 -23.39 -7.18 13.12
C GLU A 247 -22.55 -6.18 12.27
N ILE A 248 -22.61 -6.30 10.92
CA ILE A 248 -21.87 -5.44 10.01
C ILE A 248 -22.76 -4.32 9.51
N ASP A 249 -22.43 -3.09 9.85
CA ASP A 249 -23.14 -1.90 9.43
C ASP A 249 -22.66 -1.35 8.07
N TYR A 250 -21.38 -1.55 7.73
CA TYR A 250 -20.78 -0.96 6.52
C TYR A 250 -19.73 -1.87 5.89
N VAL A 251 -19.74 -1.95 4.57
CA VAL A 251 -18.72 -2.65 3.78
C VAL A 251 -18.07 -1.67 2.80
N ASN A 252 -16.80 -1.40 2.97
CA ASN A 252 -16.00 -0.68 1.99
C ASN A 252 -15.45 -1.67 0.97
N VAL A 253 -15.83 -1.49 -0.30
CA VAL A 253 -15.46 -2.41 -1.38
C VAL A 253 -14.38 -1.84 -2.27
N HIS A 254 -13.67 -2.70 -3.01
CA HIS A 254 -12.70 -2.28 -4.01
C HIS A 254 -13.34 -1.41 -5.10
N GLY A 255 -14.49 -1.82 -5.63
CA GLY A 255 -15.37 -0.98 -6.45
C GLY A 255 -14.73 -0.47 -7.75
N THR A 256 -13.99 -1.29 -8.42
CA THR A 256 -13.40 -0.96 -9.75
C THR A 256 -14.41 -0.91 -10.86
#